data_c8bd62fc37305bfb060e5a8269c21ba0
#
_entry.id   c8bd62fc37305bfb060e5a8269c21ba0
#
_cell.length_a   1.000
_cell.length_b   1.000
_cell.length_c   1.000
_cell.angle_alpha   90.00
_cell.angle_beta   90.00
_cell.angle_gamma   90.00
#
_symmetry.space_group_name_H-M   'P 1'
#
loop_
_entity.id
_entity.type
_entity.pdbx_description
1 polymer ?
#
loop_
_entity_poly.entity_id
_entity_poly.type
_entity_poly.pdbx_seq_one_letter_code
_entity_poly.pdbx_strand_id
1 'polypeptide(L)'
;MKKLFLVDAYALIFKYYYAFLGRPMRNRAGMNTSVVFGFVKFLRDIQKRERPDLLGVAFDPKGGSFRREIFPEYKANRAETPEDILLSVPYVKRVLEAMCIPILEVEGYEADDVIGTLSQKGVEAGYEVFMVTPDKDYGQLVRDNCKIYKQKGAEGSIEIVDREAIRGKYGIDDPSLVRDILALWGDASDNIPGVPGIGEKSACKLVQEWGTVENILDNVSKIKGKQGEKIAEWGDKLRLAKTLTTICLDVPIPFREEDLTVCEPHIDELKALFAELDFKAFMNDLTNLAPPEEQPEGPRQEAQTQLAEMARAKSAAAKRAALVGQGNLFGDPVVDMPAAEVPVAELQAEADAMQFKTAQTTPHDYRLVENASQLREVVAEVGKYDEFCFDTETTGFDIFNDRIVGMSLAVKPFEAWYIPFKEENTAEYTQIVRPLFEDEGIAKIGQNIKFDLMVLRRLGLDIRGRKYDTMILHYLLDPESRHNMNALSEKYLNYKPIEIETLIGKGSKQLTMDLVNVERVKEYAAEDADVTLQLKHVLYPQVEKIGLQHLYFEVEEPMIAVLADIEMAGVRIDSGALTEY
;
A
#
# COMPACT_ATOMS: atom_id res chain seq x y z
N MET A 1 -17.52 -16.38 20.07
CA MET A 1 -18.73 -16.00 19.32
C MET A 1 -18.48 -16.40 17.87
N LYS A 2 -19.49 -16.89 17.14
CA LYS A 2 -19.35 -17.17 15.70
C LYS A 2 -19.17 -15.85 14.95
N LYS A 3 -18.36 -15.85 13.89
CA LYS A 3 -18.03 -14.67 13.09
C LYS A 3 -18.77 -14.66 11.75
N LEU A 4 -19.45 -13.54 11.45
CA LEU A 4 -20.03 -13.25 10.14
C LEU A 4 -19.24 -12.13 9.46
N PHE A 5 -18.74 -12.37 8.25
CA PHE A 5 -18.11 -11.36 7.41
C PHE A 5 -19.00 -11.02 6.23
N LEU A 6 -19.29 -9.73 6.06
CA LEU A 6 -20.08 -9.18 4.95
C LEU A 6 -19.20 -8.19 4.18
N VAL A 7 -18.94 -8.49 2.93
CA VAL A 7 -17.96 -7.77 2.09
C VAL A 7 -18.69 -6.90 1.08
N ASP A 8 -18.36 -5.62 1.06
CA ASP A 8 -18.77 -4.68 0.01
C ASP A 8 -17.89 -4.88 -1.23
N ALA A 9 -18.48 -5.45 -2.29
CA ALA A 9 -17.74 -5.81 -3.49
C ALA A 9 -17.16 -4.60 -4.21
N TYR A 10 -18.00 -3.58 -4.48
CA TYR A 10 -17.55 -2.43 -5.26
C TYR A 10 -16.54 -1.57 -4.52
N ALA A 11 -16.66 -1.44 -3.20
CA ALA A 11 -15.67 -0.74 -2.38
C ALA A 11 -14.26 -1.37 -2.51
N LEU A 12 -14.17 -2.72 -2.57
CA LEU A 12 -12.91 -3.43 -2.80
C LEU A 12 -12.46 -3.39 -4.27
N ILE A 13 -13.38 -3.55 -5.23
CA ILE A 13 -13.10 -3.49 -6.66
C ILE A 13 -12.47 -2.15 -7.02
N PHE A 14 -13.08 -1.02 -6.63
CA PHE A 14 -12.51 0.30 -6.87
C PHE A 14 -11.18 0.49 -6.12
N LYS A 15 -11.08 0.02 -4.89
CA LYS A 15 -9.82 0.07 -4.13
C LYS A 15 -8.68 -0.58 -4.90
N TYR A 16 -8.88 -1.80 -5.41
CA TYR A 16 -7.83 -2.50 -6.15
C TYR A 16 -7.60 -1.94 -7.55
N TYR A 17 -8.63 -1.42 -8.20
CA TYR A 17 -8.46 -0.68 -9.44
C TYR A 17 -7.49 0.49 -9.27
N TYR A 18 -7.71 1.36 -8.29
CA TYR A 18 -6.84 2.51 -8.03
C TYR A 18 -5.47 2.11 -7.47
N ALA A 19 -5.40 1.05 -6.66
CA ALA A 19 -4.13 0.56 -6.13
C ALA A 19 -3.17 0.07 -7.23
N PHE A 20 -3.71 -0.46 -8.33
CA PHE A 20 -2.94 -0.95 -9.47
C PHE A 20 -2.98 -0.01 -10.69
N LEU A 21 -3.57 1.18 -10.58
CA LEU A 21 -3.75 2.09 -11.72
C LEU A 21 -2.43 2.45 -12.41
N GLY A 22 -1.37 2.65 -11.62
CA GLY A 22 -0.03 2.96 -12.14
C GLY A 22 0.71 1.75 -12.73
N ARG A 23 0.28 0.52 -12.41
CA ARG A 23 0.91 -0.74 -12.85
C ARG A 23 -0.12 -1.87 -12.91
N PRO A 24 -0.98 -1.89 -13.93
CA PRO A 24 -1.99 -2.93 -14.06
C PRO A 24 -1.36 -4.27 -14.43
N MET A 25 -1.75 -5.32 -13.75
CA MET A 25 -1.44 -6.70 -14.14
C MET A 25 -2.28 -7.07 -15.37
N ARG A 26 -1.66 -7.62 -16.39
CA ARG A 26 -2.37 -8.07 -17.59
C ARG A 26 -2.09 -9.54 -17.86
N ASN A 27 -3.14 -10.28 -18.24
CA ASN A 27 -2.96 -11.65 -18.72
C ASN A 27 -2.45 -11.65 -20.18
N ARG A 28 -2.15 -12.83 -20.71
CA ARG A 28 -1.67 -13.02 -22.11
C ARG A 28 -2.63 -12.50 -23.18
N ALA A 29 -3.91 -12.35 -22.85
CA ALA A 29 -4.92 -11.76 -23.73
C ALA A 29 -4.96 -10.22 -23.65
N GLY A 30 -4.11 -9.60 -22.82
CA GLY A 30 -4.05 -8.14 -22.61
C GLY A 30 -5.09 -7.59 -21.64
N MET A 31 -5.94 -8.42 -21.06
CA MET A 31 -6.96 -8.01 -20.09
C MET A 31 -6.30 -7.58 -18.78
N ASN A 32 -6.75 -6.46 -18.21
CA ASN A 32 -6.34 -6.03 -16.86
C ASN A 32 -6.95 -6.95 -15.80
N THR A 33 -6.11 -7.72 -15.12
CA THR A 33 -6.51 -8.71 -14.09
C THR A 33 -6.25 -8.24 -12.66
N SER A 34 -5.72 -7.03 -12.47
CA SER A 34 -5.32 -6.47 -11.18
C SER A 34 -6.43 -6.46 -10.15
N VAL A 35 -7.63 -6.05 -10.57
CA VAL A 35 -8.81 -5.98 -9.70
C VAL A 35 -9.16 -7.38 -9.18
N VAL A 36 -9.23 -8.36 -10.09
CA VAL A 36 -9.57 -9.75 -9.73
C VAL A 36 -8.50 -10.34 -8.82
N PHE A 37 -7.22 -10.10 -9.13
CA PHE A 37 -6.09 -10.57 -8.31
C PHE A 37 -6.15 -10.02 -6.88
N GLY A 38 -6.29 -8.69 -6.74
CA GLY A 38 -6.35 -8.04 -5.43
C GLY A 38 -7.55 -8.51 -4.61
N PHE A 39 -8.72 -8.64 -5.26
CA PHE A 39 -9.95 -9.09 -4.65
C PHE A 39 -9.83 -10.52 -4.12
N VAL A 40 -9.36 -11.46 -4.96
CA VAL A 40 -9.17 -12.89 -4.59
C VAL A 40 -8.14 -13.02 -3.47
N LYS A 41 -7.01 -12.30 -3.59
CA LYS A 41 -5.97 -12.29 -2.54
C LYS A 41 -6.55 -11.88 -1.19
N PHE A 42 -7.31 -10.80 -1.17
CA PHE A 42 -7.90 -10.28 0.07
C PHE A 42 -8.91 -11.25 0.70
N LEU A 43 -9.78 -11.86 -0.10
CA LEU A 43 -10.72 -12.86 0.40
C LEU A 43 -10.01 -14.09 0.98
N ARG A 44 -8.99 -14.58 0.31
CA ARG A 44 -8.17 -15.69 0.82
C ARG A 44 -7.45 -15.33 2.13
N ASP A 45 -6.98 -14.09 2.24
CA ASP A 45 -6.35 -13.59 3.46
C ASP A 45 -7.37 -13.53 4.61
N ILE A 46 -8.62 -13.08 4.37
CA ILE A 46 -9.70 -13.13 5.36
C ILE A 46 -9.98 -14.58 5.77
N GLN A 47 -10.19 -15.48 4.82
CA GLN A 47 -10.49 -16.88 5.13
C GLN A 47 -9.38 -17.56 5.95
N LYS A 48 -8.11 -17.30 5.62
CA LYS A 48 -6.96 -17.86 6.33
C LYS A 48 -6.76 -17.26 7.73
N ARG A 49 -6.91 -15.95 7.85
CA ARG A 49 -6.60 -15.17 9.07
C ARG A 49 -7.75 -15.22 10.07
N GLU A 50 -8.95 -14.90 9.60
CA GLU A 50 -10.12 -14.71 10.45
C GLU A 50 -10.96 -15.96 10.63
N ARG A 51 -10.90 -16.89 9.66
CA ARG A 51 -11.68 -18.15 9.63
C ARG A 51 -13.16 -17.88 9.96
N PRO A 52 -13.85 -17.08 9.13
CA PRO A 52 -15.25 -16.76 9.36
C PRO A 52 -16.12 -18.03 9.35
N ASP A 53 -17.13 -18.05 10.25
CA ASP A 53 -18.15 -19.10 10.23
C ASP A 53 -19.13 -18.88 9.05
N LEU A 54 -19.42 -17.61 8.76
CA LEU A 54 -20.26 -17.18 7.64
C LEU A 54 -19.56 -16.04 6.88
N LEU A 55 -19.72 -16.06 5.55
CA LEU A 55 -19.12 -15.05 4.65
C LEU A 55 -20.08 -14.79 3.48
N GLY A 56 -20.34 -13.52 3.18
CA GLY A 56 -21.09 -13.12 1.99
C GLY A 56 -20.49 -11.88 1.34
N VAL A 57 -20.61 -11.77 0.02
CA VAL A 57 -20.12 -10.63 -0.77
C VAL A 57 -21.29 -9.94 -1.44
N ALA A 58 -21.56 -8.69 -1.06
CA ALA A 58 -22.68 -7.91 -1.56
C ALA A 58 -22.26 -7.06 -2.77
N PHE A 59 -23.11 -7.06 -3.79
CA PHE A 59 -22.97 -6.26 -5.01
C PHE A 59 -24.15 -5.32 -5.17
N ASP A 60 -23.89 -4.13 -5.72
CA ASP A 60 -24.96 -3.25 -6.19
C ASP A 60 -25.64 -3.87 -7.41
N PRO A 61 -26.98 -3.82 -7.50
CA PRO A 61 -27.72 -4.39 -8.61
C PRO A 61 -27.59 -3.51 -9.87
N LYS A 62 -27.80 -4.13 -11.03
CA LYS A 62 -27.96 -3.39 -12.27
C LYS A 62 -29.31 -2.67 -12.27
N GLY A 63 -29.31 -1.36 -12.48
CA GLY A 63 -30.58 -0.59 -12.56
C GLY A 63 -30.70 0.54 -11.51
N GLY A 64 -29.82 0.57 -10.52
CA GLY A 64 -29.82 1.58 -9.47
C GLY A 64 -30.66 1.19 -8.25
N SER A 65 -30.79 2.12 -7.31
CA SER A 65 -31.52 1.90 -6.04
C SER A 65 -32.72 2.84 -5.90
N PHE A 66 -33.57 2.56 -4.94
CA PHE A 66 -34.72 3.40 -4.57
C PHE A 66 -34.32 4.87 -4.31
N ARG A 67 -33.06 5.16 -3.96
CA ARG A 67 -32.57 6.52 -3.76
C ARG A 67 -32.64 7.37 -5.03
N ARG A 68 -32.42 6.78 -6.22
CA ARG A 68 -32.60 7.48 -7.50
C ARG A 68 -34.05 7.79 -7.84
N GLU A 69 -34.99 6.99 -7.35
CA GLU A 69 -36.43 7.29 -7.49
C GLU A 69 -36.83 8.52 -6.65
N ILE A 70 -36.24 8.63 -5.45
CA ILE A 70 -36.49 9.73 -4.51
C ILE A 70 -35.74 11.00 -4.96
N PHE A 71 -34.49 10.87 -5.44
CA PHE A 71 -33.63 11.97 -5.84
C PHE A 71 -32.86 11.59 -7.12
N PRO A 72 -33.34 12.00 -8.30
CA PRO A 72 -32.74 11.63 -9.59
C PRO A 72 -31.27 12.01 -9.77
N GLU A 73 -30.83 13.08 -9.08
CA GLU A 73 -29.45 13.55 -9.08
C GLU A 73 -28.52 12.70 -8.18
N TYR A 74 -29.05 11.73 -7.42
CA TYR A 74 -28.24 10.84 -6.59
C TYR A 74 -27.19 10.10 -7.42
N LYS A 75 -25.92 10.28 -7.03
CA LYS A 75 -24.74 9.73 -7.74
C LYS A 75 -24.61 10.17 -9.22
N ALA A 76 -25.29 11.25 -9.65
CA ALA A 76 -25.23 11.72 -11.04
C ALA A 76 -23.88 12.35 -11.40
N ASN A 77 -23.11 12.80 -10.43
CA ASN A 77 -21.76 13.35 -10.59
C ASN A 77 -20.66 12.28 -10.67
N ARG A 78 -20.98 11.00 -10.48
CA ARG A 78 -20.02 9.91 -10.63
C ARG A 78 -19.63 9.76 -12.10
N ALA A 79 -18.33 9.71 -12.37
CA ALA A 79 -17.81 9.38 -13.69
C ALA A 79 -18.30 7.99 -14.13
N GLU A 80 -18.32 7.76 -15.43
CA GLU A 80 -18.59 6.42 -15.96
C GLU A 80 -17.63 5.39 -15.36
N THR A 81 -18.15 4.22 -15.06
CA THR A 81 -17.33 3.14 -14.50
C THR A 81 -16.25 2.75 -15.52
N PRO A 82 -14.96 2.77 -15.15
CA PRO A 82 -13.89 2.39 -16.05
C PRO A 82 -14.11 1.02 -16.69
N GLU A 83 -13.76 0.90 -17.98
CA GLU A 83 -13.95 -0.33 -18.74
C GLU A 83 -13.28 -1.55 -18.08
N ASP A 84 -12.07 -1.36 -17.54
CA ASP A 84 -11.35 -2.42 -16.80
C ASP A 84 -12.15 -2.95 -15.60
N ILE A 85 -12.93 -2.10 -14.93
CA ILE A 85 -13.81 -2.54 -13.83
C ILE A 85 -14.99 -3.33 -14.39
N LEU A 86 -15.63 -2.81 -15.47
CA LEU A 86 -16.75 -3.50 -16.10
C LEU A 86 -16.36 -4.90 -16.58
N LEU A 87 -15.16 -5.07 -17.12
CA LEU A 87 -14.60 -6.35 -17.54
C LEU A 87 -14.23 -7.25 -16.34
N SER A 88 -13.81 -6.67 -15.22
CA SER A 88 -13.37 -7.42 -14.03
C SER A 88 -14.53 -7.99 -13.22
N VAL A 89 -15.68 -7.30 -13.11
CA VAL A 89 -16.82 -7.71 -12.28
C VAL A 89 -17.33 -9.13 -12.62
N PRO A 90 -17.53 -9.52 -13.90
CA PRO A 90 -17.90 -10.88 -14.25
C PRO A 90 -16.90 -11.94 -13.77
N TYR A 91 -15.61 -11.65 -13.86
CA TYR A 91 -14.56 -12.55 -13.39
C TYR A 91 -14.54 -12.67 -11.86
N VAL A 92 -14.74 -11.56 -11.14
CA VAL A 92 -14.88 -11.58 -9.68
C VAL A 92 -16.06 -12.49 -9.29
N LYS A 93 -17.22 -12.36 -9.93
CA LYS A 93 -18.38 -13.21 -9.66
C LYS A 93 -18.10 -14.69 -9.96
N ARG A 94 -17.50 -15.01 -11.13
CA ARG A 94 -17.10 -16.39 -11.48
C ARG A 94 -16.13 -16.98 -10.47
N VAL A 95 -15.18 -16.20 -9.98
CA VAL A 95 -14.24 -16.68 -8.96
C VAL A 95 -14.94 -16.91 -7.62
N LEU A 96 -15.86 -16.03 -7.21
CA LEU A 96 -16.67 -16.22 -6.00
C LEU A 96 -17.50 -17.51 -6.08
N GLU A 97 -18.17 -17.73 -7.21
CA GLU A 97 -18.93 -18.97 -7.48
C GLU A 97 -18.03 -20.21 -7.37
N ALA A 98 -16.86 -20.18 -8.02
CA ALA A 98 -15.90 -21.28 -7.97
C ALA A 98 -15.24 -21.45 -6.58
N MET A 99 -15.11 -20.37 -5.79
CA MET A 99 -14.71 -20.42 -4.39
C MET A 99 -15.84 -20.84 -3.45
N CYS A 100 -17.05 -21.01 -3.97
CA CYS A 100 -18.26 -21.31 -3.20
C CYS A 100 -18.56 -20.24 -2.12
N ILE A 101 -18.32 -18.95 -2.45
CA ILE A 101 -18.60 -17.81 -1.58
C ILE A 101 -19.91 -17.17 -2.06
N PRO A 102 -20.91 -17.03 -1.18
CA PRO A 102 -22.22 -16.46 -1.51
C PRO A 102 -22.14 -15.03 -2.06
N ILE A 103 -22.82 -14.79 -3.19
CA ILE A 103 -23.04 -13.48 -3.79
C ILE A 103 -24.41 -12.98 -3.37
N LEU A 104 -24.44 -11.76 -2.80
CA LEU A 104 -25.63 -11.11 -2.28
C LEU A 104 -25.96 -9.91 -3.18
N GLU A 105 -27.09 -9.97 -3.87
CA GLU A 105 -27.56 -8.91 -4.76
C GLU A 105 -29.08 -8.84 -4.70
N VAL A 106 -29.64 -7.68 -4.36
CA VAL A 106 -31.09 -7.47 -4.23
C VAL A 106 -31.51 -6.30 -5.08
N GLU A 107 -32.42 -6.52 -6.01
CA GLU A 107 -32.91 -5.49 -6.93
C GLU A 107 -33.51 -4.29 -6.16
N GLY A 108 -33.14 -3.07 -6.53
CA GLY A 108 -33.60 -1.82 -5.93
C GLY A 108 -32.88 -1.41 -4.64
N TYR A 109 -31.96 -2.22 -4.11
CA TYR A 109 -31.18 -1.93 -2.89
C TYR A 109 -29.68 -1.97 -3.17
N GLU A 110 -28.93 -1.06 -2.58
CA GLU A 110 -27.48 -1.01 -2.71
C GLU A 110 -26.80 -2.06 -1.79
N ALA A 111 -25.53 -2.36 -2.05
CA ALA A 111 -24.77 -3.33 -1.26
C ALA A 111 -24.72 -2.96 0.24
N ASP A 112 -24.67 -1.66 0.56
CA ASP A 112 -24.69 -1.14 1.92
C ASP A 112 -26.00 -1.45 2.65
N ASP A 113 -27.15 -1.36 1.95
CA ASP A 113 -28.47 -1.72 2.50
C ASP A 113 -28.56 -3.23 2.79
N VAL A 114 -28.06 -4.05 1.86
CA VAL A 114 -28.01 -5.51 2.04
C VAL A 114 -27.14 -5.89 3.22
N ILE A 115 -25.93 -5.32 3.29
CA ILE A 115 -24.98 -5.55 4.39
C ILE A 115 -25.56 -5.02 5.70
N GLY A 116 -26.16 -3.84 5.70
CA GLY A 116 -26.81 -3.25 6.88
C GLY A 116 -27.89 -4.15 7.46
N THR A 117 -28.81 -4.62 6.60
CA THR A 117 -29.88 -5.53 6.97
C THR A 117 -29.37 -6.86 7.52
N LEU A 118 -28.41 -7.49 6.82
CA LEU A 118 -27.83 -8.76 7.26
C LEU A 118 -26.97 -8.61 8.51
N SER A 119 -26.28 -7.46 8.68
CA SER A 119 -25.51 -7.20 9.89
C SER A 119 -26.41 -7.09 11.12
N GLN A 120 -27.60 -6.47 10.99
CA GLN A 120 -28.56 -6.40 12.07
C GLN A 120 -29.07 -7.79 12.43
N LYS A 121 -29.56 -8.54 11.43
CA LYS A 121 -30.08 -9.90 11.64
C LYS A 121 -29.01 -10.86 12.17
N GLY A 122 -27.75 -10.72 11.73
CA GLY A 122 -26.61 -11.50 12.22
C GLY A 122 -26.30 -11.24 13.70
N VAL A 123 -26.33 -9.98 14.13
CA VAL A 123 -26.20 -9.64 15.56
C VAL A 123 -27.34 -10.21 16.38
N GLU A 124 -28.58 -10.08 15.90
CA GLU A 124 -29.77 -10.66 16.55
C GLU A 124 -29.68 -12.21 16.65
N ALA A 125 -29.03 -12.85 15.67
CA ALA A 125 -28.77 -14.29 15.68
C ALA A 125 -27.53 -14.69 16.53
N GLY A 126 -26.86 -13.72 17.18
CA GLY A 126 -25.74 -13.96 18.10
C GLY A 126 -24.37 -14.05 17.47
N TYR A 127 -24.19 -13.54 16.25
CA TYR A 127 -22.89 -13.44 15.56
C TYR A 127 -22.15 -12.16 15.95
N GLU A 128 -20.80 -12.23 15.93
CA GLU A 128 -19.95 -11.06 15.82
C GLU A 128 -19.81 -10.73 14.33
N VAL A 129 -20.30 -9.55 13.92
CA VAL A 129 -20.38 -9.16 12.51
C VAL A 129 -19.24 -8.21 12.14
N PHE A 130 -18.60 -8.48 11.03
CA PHE A 130 -17.55 -7.64 10.43
C PHE A 130 -17.99 -7.19 9.04
N MET A 131 -18.24 -5.88 8.90
CA MET A 131 -18.55 -5.24 7.62
C MET A 131 -17.24 -4.84 6.96
N VAL A 132 -16.92 -5.48 5.84
CA VAL A 132 -15.63 -5.30 5.14
C VAL A 132 -15.78 -4.21 4.10
N THR A 133 -15.44 -2.99 4.48
CA THR A 133 -15.54 -1.81 3.61
C THR A 133 -14.64 -0.68 4.12
N PRO A 134 -14.07 0.18 3.24
CA PRO A 134 -13.44 1.44 3.62
C PRO A 134 -14.43 2.59 3.80
N ASP A 135 -15.71 2.41 3.45
CA ASP A 135 -16.71 3.46 3.42
C ASP A 135 -17.08 3.95 4.83
N LYS A 136 -17.11 5.28 4.97
CA LYS A 136 -17.44 5.97 6.24
C LYS A 136 -18.91 5.85 6.64
N ASP A 137 -19.79 5.62 5.68
CA ASP A 137 -21.24 5.63 5.87
C ASP A 137 -21.70 4.44 6.72
N TYR A 138 -20.96 3.33 6.63
CA TYR A 138 -21.15 2.18 7.52
C TYR A 138 -20.90 2.48 9.01
N GLY A 139 -20.31 3.63 9.32
CA GLY A 139 -20.15 4.09 10.70
C GLY A 139 -21.46 4.14 11.48
N GLN A 140 -22.60 4.41 10.80
CA GLN A 140 -23.92 4.43 11.39
C GLN A 140 -24.42 3.06 11.87
N LEU A 141 -23.81 1.96 11.37
CA LEU A 141 -24.19 0.58 11.69
C LEU A 141 -23.36 -0.03 12.82
N VAL A 142 -22.30 0.65 13.26
CA VAL A 142 -21.38 0.15 14.28
C VAL A 142 -22.09 0.02 15.63
N ARG A 143 -21.93 -1.14 16.27
CA ARG A 143 -22.44 -1.47 17.61
C ARG A 143 -21.54 -2.52 18.25
N ASP A 144 -21.80 -2.92 19.49
CA ASP A 144 -20.88 -3.77 20.27
C ASP A 144 -20.46 -5.05 19.54
N ASN A 145 -21.39 -5.71 18.85
CA ASN A 145 -21.13 -6.93 18.08
C ASN A 145 -21.14 -6.70 16.55
N CYS A 146 -21.02 -5.48 16.08
CA CYS A 146 -20.96 -5.14 14.65
C CYS A 146 -19.90 -4.07 14.43
N LYS A 147 -18.86 -4.40 13.69
CA LYS A 147 -17.66 -3.56 13.50
C LYS A 147 -17.33 -3.43 12.02
N ILE A 148 -16.63 -2.35 11.64
CA ILE A 148 -16.07 -2.23 10.29
C ILE A 148 -14.67 -2.87 10.29
N TYR A 149 -14.43 -3.71 9.30
CA TYR A 149 -13.14 -4.34 9.03
C TYR A 149 -12.48 -3.66 7.83
N LYS A 150 -11.50 -2.81 8.08
CA LYS A 150 -10.88 -1.95 7.08
C LYS A 150 -9.41 -2.27 6.89
N GLN A 151 -8.99 -2.51 5.66
CA GLN A 151 -7.58 -2.67 5.33
C GLN A 151 -6.90 -1.32 5.19
N LYS A 152 -5.84 -1.07 5.98
CA LYS A 152 -4.98 0.11 5.91
C LYS A 152 -3.75 -0.15 5.03
N GLY A 153 -3.43 0.82 4.16
CA GLY A 153 -2.18 0.85 3.40
C GLY A 153 -1.93 -0.34 2.48
N ALA A 154 -0.73 -0.38 1.91
CA ALA A 154 -0.28 -1.45 1.00
C ALA A 154 0.15 -2.73 1.75
N GLU A 155 0.54 -2.63 3.01
CA GLU A 155 1.04 -3.75 3.83
C GLU A 155 -0.05 -4.68 4.38
N GLY A 156 -1.33 -4.38 4.10
CA GLY A 156 -2.44 -5.25 4.52
C GLY A 156 -2.72 -5.25 6.02
N SER A 157 -2.28 -4.25 6.76
CA SER A 157 -2.68 -4.05 8.16
C SER A 157 -4.19 -3.80 8.25
N ILE A 158 -4.82 -4.36 9.27
CA ILE A 158 -6.26 -4.27 9.47
C ILE A 158 -6.55 -3.26 10.58
N GLU A 159 -7.50 -2.38 10.32
CA GLU A 159 -8.13 -1.50 11.30
C GLU A 159 -9.54 -2.00 11.58
N ILE A 160 -9.83 -2.24 12.83
CA ILE A 160 -11.20 -2.49 13.29
C ILE A 160 -11.79 -1.18 13.79
N VAL A 161 -12.86 -0.72 13.13
CA VAL A 161 -13.59 0.47 13.59
C VAL A 161 -14.78 -0.01 14.41
N ASP A 162 -14.66 0.19 15.69
CA ASP A 162 -15.68 -0.13 16.70
C ASP A 162 -16.36 1.15 17.22
N ARG A 163 -17.19 1.00 18.26
CA ARG A 163 -17.92 2.11 18.88
C ARG A 163 -16.98 3.19 19.47
N GLU A 164 -15.85 2.78 20.03
CA GLU A 164 -14.86 3.72 20.57
C GLU A 164 -14.18 4.53 19.47
N ALA A 165 -13.89 3.90 18.36
CA ALA A 165 -13.33 4.57 17.18
C ALA A 165 -14.31 5.61 16.61
N ILE A 166 -15.60 5.29 16.51
CA ILE A 166 -16.66 6.23 16.10
C ILE A 166 -16.78 7.39 17.09
N ARG A 167 -16.79 7.09 18.39
CA ARG A 167 -16.80 8.11 19.45
C ARG A 167 -15.56 9.02 19.37
N GLY A 168 -14.39 8.45 19.20
CA GLY A 168 -13.14 9.20 19.06
C GLY A 168 -13.13 10.12 17.85
N LYS A 169 -13.72 9.67 16.72
CA LYS A 169 -13.74 10.43 15.47
C LYS A 169 -14.79 11.55 15.47
N TYR A 170 -16.02 11.25 15.89
CA TYR A 170 -17.14 12.15 15.73
C TYR A 170 -17.61 12.78 17.07
N GLY A 171 -17.14 12.28 18.21
CA GLY A 171 -17.50 12.76 19.54
C GLY A 171 -18.95 12.44 19.92
N ILE A 172 -19.54 11.37 19.38
CA ILE A 172 -20.90 10.91 19.62
C ILE A 172 -20.88 9.56 20.31
N ASP A 173 -21.85 9.32 21.22
CA ASP A 173 -21.99 8.05 21.95
C ASP A 173 -22.82 7.01 21.16
N ASP A 174 -23.72 7.47 20.31
CA ASP A 174 -24.56 6.63 19.46
C ASP A 174 -24.08 6.68 18.01
N PRO A 175 -23.47 5.60 17.49
CA PRO A 175 -23.00 5.55 16.11
C PRO A 175 -24.09 5.80 15.06
N SER A 176 -25.35 5.50 15.35
CA SER A 176 -26.47 5.75 14.42
C SER A 176 -26.59 7.22 14.00
N LEU A 177 -26.08 8.14 14.81
CA LEU A 177 -26.05 9.58 14.52
C LEU A 177 -25.05 9.98 13.43
N VAL A 178 -24.19 9.06 12.96
CA VAL A 178 -23.31 9.33 11.81
C VAL A 178 -24.12 9.74 10.58
N ARG A 179 -25.28 9.13 10.34
CA ARG A 179 -26.20 9.53 9.24
C ARG A 179 -26.67 10.98 9.37
N ASP A 180 -26.87 11.48 10.60
CA ASP A 180 -27.29 12.86 10.86
C ASP A 180 -26.14 13.86 10.63
N ILE A 181 -24.91 13.47 10.95
CA ILE A 181 -23.69 14.22 10.62
C ILE A 181 -23.53 14.33 9.10
N LEU A 182 -23.68 13.21 8.38
CA LEU A 182 -23.58 13.17 6.92
C LEU A 182 -24.68 13.99 6.24
N ALA A 183 -25.89 13.95 6.75
CA ALA A 183 -27.00 14.77 6.25
C ALA A 183 -26.71 16.27 6.35
N LEU A 184 -26.14 16.72 7.46
CA LEU A 184 -25.78 18.14 7.70
C LEU A 184 -24.58 18.58 6.84
N TRP A 185 -23.56 17.73 6.75
CA TRP A 185 -22.33 18.01 6.00
C TRP A 185 -22.51 17.83 4.50
N GLY A 186 -23.36 16.87 4.09
CA GLY A 186 -23.52 16.40 2.73
C GLY A 186 -22.51 15.33 2.37
N ASP A 187 -22.76 14.65 1.25
CA ASP A 187 -21.83 13.72 0.66
C ASP A 187 -21.62 14.04 -0.82
N ALA A 188 -20.46 14.65 -1.10
CA ALA A 188 -20.10 15.03 -2.46
C ALA A 188 -19.90 13.80 -3.36
N SER A 189 -19.49 12.63 -2.83
CA SER A 189 -19.31 11.41 -3.61
C SER A 189 -20.63 10.84 -4.13
N ASP A 190 -21.70 11.05 -3.37
CA ASP A 190 -23.04 10.57 -3.70
C ASP A 190 -23.96 11.70 -4.21
N ASN A 191 -23.39 12.88 -4.42
CA ASN A 191 -24.12 14.07 -4.85
C ASN A 191 -25.25 14.47 -3.86
N ILE A 192 -25.06 14.21 -2.60
CA ILE A 192 -26.01 14.60 -1.54
C ILE A 192 -25.62 15.98 -1.02
N PRO A 193 -26.45 17.01 -1.23
CA PRO A 193 -26.13 18.36 -0.80
C PRO A 193 -26.26 18.51 0.71
N GLY A 194 -25.20 18.99 1.37
CA GLY A 194 -25.24 19.41 2.77
C GLY A 194 -25.68 20.86 2.95
N VAL A 195 -25.91 21.28 4.20
CA VAL A 195 -26.27 22.66 4.52
C VAL A 195 -25.10 23.60 4.18
N PRO A 196 -25.30 24.66 3.36
CA PRO A 196 -24.21 25.53 2.92
C PRO A 196 -23.44 26.17 4.07
N GLY A 197 -22.12 25.89 4.14
CA GLY A 197 -21.20 26.39 5.16
C GLY A 197 -21.18 25.55 6.45
N ILE A 198 -21.82 24.39 6.47
CA ILE A 198 -21.67 23.38 7.51
C ILE A 198 -20.74 22.28 6.98
N GLY A 199 -19.49 22.28 7.45
CA GLY A 199 -18.55 21.18 7.20
C GLY A 199 -18.58 20.16 8.34
N GLU A 200 -17.79 19.07 8.18
CA GLU A 200 -17.73 17.94 9.12
C GLU A 200 -17.66 18.37 10.59
N LYS A 201 -16.71 19.25 10.95
CA LYS A 201 -16.54 19.70 12.35
C LYS A 201 -17.76 20.42 12.92
N SER A 202 -18.46 21.19 12.09
CA SER A 202 -19.66 21.92 12.52
C SER A 202 -20.85 20.98 12.63
N ALA A 203 -20.98 20.02 11.70
CA ALA A 203 -22.00 18.98 11.76
C ALA A 203 -21.85 18.11 13.02
N CYS A 204 -20.61 17.66 13.33
CA CYS A 204 -20.33 16.92 14.56
C CYS A 204 -20.76 17.69 15.82
N LYS A 205 -20.42 18.99 15.93
CA LYS A 205 -20.81 19.80 17.09
C LYS A 205 -22.32 19.94 17.23
N LEU A 206 -23.04 20.15 16.11
CA LEU A 206 -24.50 20.24 16.13
C LEU A 206 -25.13 18.93 16.59
N VAL A 207 -24.64 17.79 16.09
CA VAL A 207 -25.17 16.48 16.50
C VAL A 207 -24.78 16.13 17.93
N GLN A 208 -23.59 16.50 18.39
CA GLN A 208 -23.19 16.35 19.80
C GLN A 208 -24.12 17.14 20.75
N GLU A 209 -24.54 18.36 20.37
CA GLU A 209 -25.35 19.22 21.19
C GLU A 209 -26.84 18.89 21.10
N TRP A 210 -27.33 18.58 19.90
CA TRP A 210 -28.76 18.46 19.61
C TRP A 210 -29.21 17.05 19.22
N GLY A 211 -28.30 16.11 18.94
CA GLY A 211 -28.63 14.75 18.51
C GLY A 211 -29.08 14.69 17.05
N THR A 212 -30.31 14.27 16.80
CA THR A 212 -30.83 14.02 15.44
C THR A 212 -31.14 15.29 14.65
N VAL A 213 -31.20 15.18 13.34
CA VAL A 213 -31.62 16.25 12.42
C VAL A 213 -32.98 16.77 12.78
N GLU A 214 -33.93 15.91 13.15
CA GLU A 214 -35.28 16.33 13.58
C GLU A 214 -35.22 17.26 14.81
N ASN A 215 -34.44 16.85 15.81
CA ASN A 215 -34.30 17.66 17.02
C ASN A 215 -33.55 18.98 16.77
N ILE A 216 -32.60 18.97 15.84
CA ILE A 216 -31.91 20.19 15.37
C ILE A 216 -32.91 21.14 14.71
N LEU A 217 -33.78 20.64 13.84
CA LEU A 217 -34.81 21.45 13.16
C LEU A 217 -35.85 21.97 14.13
N ASP A 218 -36.30 21.18 15.10
CA ASP A 218 -37.27 21.59 16.12
C ASP A 218 -36.73 22.68 17.07
N ASN A 219 -35.41 22.71 17.24
CA ASN A 219 -34.73 23.69 18.08
C ASN A 219 -33.93 24.75 17.30
N VAL A 220 -34.14 24.87 16.00
CA VAL A 220 -33.34 25.74 15.13
C VAL A 220 -33.33 27.21 15.58
N SER A 221 -34.42 27.70 16.21
CA SER A 221 -34.52 29.06 16.78
C SER A 221 -33.55 29.32 17.96
N LYS A 222 -33.03 28.26 18.58
CA LYS A 222 -32.04 28.34 19.66
C LYS A 222 -30.60 28.34 19.14
N ILE A 223 -30.40 27.96 17.87
CA ILE A 223 -29.08 27.93 17.21
C ILE A 223 -28.74 29.35 16.74
N LYS A 224 -27.75 29.97 17.38
CA LYS A 224 -27.40 31.38 17.16
C LYS A 224 -26.69 31.62 15.82
N GLY A 225 -26.98 32.81 15.23
CA GLY A 225 -26.27 33.34 14.06
C GLY A 225 -26.66 32.70 12.73
N LYS A 226 -25.88 32.97 11.70
CA LYS A 226 -26.15 32.53 10.32
C LYS A 226 -26.31 31.01 10.14
N GLN A 227 -25.82 30.22 11.08
CA GLN A 227 -25.92 28.76 11.03
C GLN A 227 -27.37 28.30 11.26
N GLY A 228 -28.05 28.85 12.27
CA GLY A 228 -29.45 28.55 12.52
C GLY A 228 -30.36 28.99 11.36
N GLU A 229 -30.13 30.20 10.81
CA GLU A 229 -30.86 30.69 9.62
C GLU A 229 -30.77 29.74 8.44
N LYS A 230 -29.53 29.30 8.11
CA LYS A 230 -29.29 28.37 7.01
C LYS A 230 -29.93 26.99 7.22
N ILE A 231 -29.86 26.46 8.44
CA ILE A 231 -30.52 25.18 8.78
C ILE A 231 -32.04 25.31 8.62
N ALA A 232 -32.63 26.42 9.06
CA ALA A 232 -34.04 26.67 8.90
C ALA A 232 -34.47 26.74 7.42
N GLU A 233 -33.69 27.46 6.60
CA GLU A 233 -33.94 27.55 5.15
C GLU A 233 -33.79 26.17 4.45
N TRP A 234 -32.94 25.30 5.00
CA TRP A 234 -32.60 24.00 4.43
C TRP A 234 -33.52 22.85 4.86
N GLY A 235 -34.49 23.10 5.73
CA GLY A 235 -35.28 22.12 6.46
C GLY A 235 -35.71 20.88 5.68
N ASP A 236 -36.50 21.04 4.61
CA ASP A 236 -36.98 19.90 3.82
C ASP A 236 -35.84 19.18 3.08
N LYS A 237 -34.86 19.94 2.55
CA LYS A 237 -33.66 19.36 1.89
C LYS A 237 -32.82 18.58 2.90
N LEU A 238 -32.73 19.03 4.14
CA LEU A 238 -31.98 18.34 5.17
C LEU A 238 -32.64 17.00 5.56
N ARG A 239 -33.98 16.96 5.60
CA ARG A 239 -34.72 15.69 5.78
C ARG A 239 -34.49 14.72 4.63
N LEU A 240 -34.50 15.23 3.39
CA LEU A 240 -34.17 14.45 2.21
C LEU A 240 -32.74 13.92 2.28
N ALA A 241 -31.76 14.79 2.61
CA ALA A 241 -30.36 14.40 2.77
C ALA A 241 -30.21 13.27 3.79
N LYS A 242 -30.89 13.36 4.95
CA LYS A 242 -30.89 12.29 5.95
C LYS A 242 -31.48 10.98 5.41
N THR A 243 -32.56 11.05 4.64
CA THR A 243 -33.14 9.85 4.01
C THR A 243 -32.13 9.18 3.07
N LEU A 244 -31.41 9.99 2.26
CA LEU A 244 -30.42 9.49 1.30
C LEU A 244 -29.15 8.91 1.96
N THR A 245 -28.71 9.50 3.09
CA THR A 245 -27.53 9.02 3.85
C THR A 245 -27.86 7.86 4.78
N THR A 246 -29.14 7.54 4.99
CA THR A 246 -29.55 6.44 5.88
C THR A 246 -29.47 5.11 5.12
N ILE A 247 -28.71 4.17 5.67
CA ILE A 247 -28.67 2.79 5.18
C ILE A 247 -29.95 2.08 5.58
N CYS A 248 -30.64 1.49 4.61
CA CYS A 248 -31.88 0.73 4.82
C CYS A 248 -31.59 -0.60 5.54
N LEU A 249 -32.37 -0.89 6.58
CA LEU A 249 -32.22 -2.14 7.36
C LEU A 249 -33.36 -3.14 7.14
N ASP A 250 -34.27 -2.82 6.21
CA ASP A 250 -35.49 -3.59 5.92
C ASP A 250 -35.47 -4.19 4.49
N VAL A 251 -34.27 -4.50 3.97
CA VAL A 251 -34.14 -5.18 2.68
C VAL A 251 -34.85 -6.55 2.75
N PRO A 252 -35.64 -6.95 1.74
CA PRO A 252 -36.37 -8.21 1.73
C PRO A 252 -35.43 -9.41 1.48
N ILE A 253 -34.39 -9.54 2.29
CA ILE A 253 -33.42 -10.65 2.27
C ILE A 253 -33.52 -11.43 3.60
N PRO A 254 -33.77 -12.75 3.56
CA PRO A 254 -33.78 -13.57 4.77
C PRO A 254 -32.35 -13.75 5.29
N PHE A 255 -32.20 -13.89 6.62
CA PHE A 255 -30.95 -14.37 7.21
C PHE A 255 -31.07 -15.88 7.42
N ARG A 256 -30.30 -16.64 6.65
CA ARG A 256 -30.19 -18.08 6.80
C ARG A 256 -28.70 -18.45 6.81
N GLU A 257 -28.30 -19.26 7.78
CA GLU A 257 -26.88 -19.67 7.90
C GLU A 257 -26.42 -20.42 6.64
N GLU A 258 -27.29 -21.25 6.05
CA GLU A 258 -27.02 -21.98 4.82
C GLU A 258 -26.71 -21.10 3.60
N ASP A 259 -27.35 -19.90 3.51
CA ASP A 259 -27.15 -18.96 2.41
C ASP A 259 -25.84 -18.15 2.55
N LEU A 260 -25.14 -18.23 3.69
CA LEU A 260 -23.91 -17.51 4.01
C LEU A 260 -22.75 -18.46 4.34
N THR A 261 -22.98 -19.77 4.31
CA THR A 261 -21.94 -20.76 4.57
C THR A 261 -21.06 -20.94 3.34
N VAL A 262 -19.77 -20.85 3.53
CA VAL A 262 -18.77 -21.14 2.48
C VAL A 262 -18.60 -22.65 2.40
N CYS A 263 -18.91 -23.23 1.25
CA CYS A 263 -18.70 -24.64 1.00
C CYS A 263 -17.30 -24.96 0.44
N GLU A 264 -17.05 -26.23 0.11
CA GLU A 264 -15.77 -26.60 -0.51
C GLU A 264 -15.64 -25.99 -1.91
N PRO A 265 -14.50 -25.35 -2.26
CA PRO A 265 -14.32 -24.70 -3.54
C PRO A 265 -14.25 -25.71 -4.69
N HIS A 266 -14.74 -25.31 -5.85
CA HIS A 266 -14.68 -26.08 -7.11
C HIS A 266 -13.26 -25.97 -7.70
N ILE A 267 -12.36 -26.84 -7.26
CA ILE A 267 -10.90 -26.74 -7.54
C ILE A 267 -10.60 -26.71 -9.04
N ASP A 268 -11.30 -27.53 -9.86
CA ASP A 268 -11.03 -27.60 -11.31
C ASP A 268 -11.48 -26.32 -12.02
N GLU A 269 -12.58 -25.70 -11.60
CA GLU A 269 -13.03 -24.41 -12.10
C GLU A 269 -12.10 -23.28 -11.70
N LEU A 270 -11.61 -23.29 -10.46
CA LEU A 270 -10.59 -22.33 -9.99
C LEU A 270 -9.29 -22.46 -10.76
N LYS A 271 -8.82 -23.69 -11.03
CA LYS A 271 -7.64 -23.92 -11.86
C LYS A 271 -7.82 -23.34 -13.27
N ALA A 272 -8.98 -23.59 -13.90
CA ALA A 272 -9.27 -23.07 -15.23
C ALA A 272 -9.31 -21.53 -15.23
N LEU A 273 -9.98 -20.90 -14.25
CA LEU A 273 -10.06 -19.46 -14.12
C LEU A 273 -8.69 -18.82 -13.84
N PHE A 274 -7.89 -19.39 -12.93
CA PHE A 274 -6.56 -18.86 -12.62
C PHE A 274 -5.57 -19.05 -13.78
N ALA A 275 -5.76 -20.09 -14.60
CA ALA A 275 -5.00 -20.24 -15.84
C ALA A 275 -5.39 -19.18 -16.89
N GLU A 276 -6.70 -18.90 -17.06
CA GLU A 276 -7.23 -17.84 -17.93
C GLU A 276 -6.73 -16.43 -17.52
N LEU A 277 -6.64 -16.20 -16.20
CA LEU A 277 -6.20 -14.94 -15.61
C LEU A 277 -4.67 -14.82 -15.43
N ASP A 278 -3.90 -15.86 -15.76
CA ASP A 278 -2.45 -15.99 -15.55
C ASP A 278 -2.01 -15.88 -14.05
N PHE A 279 -2.84 -16.34 -13.11
CA PHE A 279 -2.60 -16.30 -11.67
C PHE A 279 -1.76 -17.48 -11.17
N LYS A 280 -0.48 -17.55 -11.58
CA LYS A 280 0.43 -18.65 -11.27
C LYS A 280 0.59 -18.93 -9.77
N ALA A 281 0.64 -17.88 -8.95
CA ALA A 281 0.77 -18.02 -7.50
C ALA A 281 -0.44 -18.74 -6.87
N PHE A 282 -1.65 -18.39 -7.30
CA PHE A 282 -2.87 -19.05 -6.81
C PHE A 282 -3.02 -20.48 -7.34
N MET A 283 -2.53 -20.75 -8.56
CA MET A 283 -2.46 -22.11 -9.12
C MET A 283 -1.58 -23.03 -8.28
N ASN A 284 -0.37 -22.56 -7.90
CA ASN A 284 0.55 -23.33 -7.06
C ASN A 284 -0.04 -23.65 -5.69
N ASP A 285 -0.77 -22.70 -5.10
CA ASP A 285 -1.46 -22.92 -3.82
C ASP A 285 -2.57 -23.99 -3.92
N LEU A 286 -3.33 -24.02 -5.02
CA LEU A 286 -4.37 -25.04 -5.24
C LEU A 286 -3.78 -26.44 -5.45
N THR A 287 -2.63 -26.55 -6.12
CA THR A 287 -1.95 -27.82 -6.34
C THR A 287 -1.47 -28.44 -5.02
N ASN A 288 -1.13 -27.61 -4.02
CA ASN A 288 -0.72 -28.06 -2.70
C ASN A 288 -1.90 -28.46 -1.78
N LEU A 289 -3.16 -28.20 -2.18
CA LEU A 289 -4.38 -28.54 -1.43
C LEU A 289 -5.07 -29.81 -1.97
N ALA A 290 -4.71 -30.29 -3.18
CA ALA A 290 -5.27 -31.52 -3.74
C ALA A 290 -4.72 -32.76 -3.00
N PRO A 291 -5.57 -33.79 -2.71
CA PRO A 291 -5.08 -35.07 -2.21
C PRO A 291 -4.08 -35.68 -3.20
N PRO A 292 -3.06 -36.40 -2.75
CA PRO A 292 -2.09 -37.00 -3.65
C PRO A 292 -2.78 -38.02 -4.54
N GLU A 293 -2.90 -37.75 -5.84
CA GLU A 293 -3.20 -38.78 -6.82
C GLU A 293 -2.09 -39.84 -6.80
N GLU A 294 -2.45 -41.11 -6.76
CA GLU A 294 -1.54 -42.25 -6.83
C GLU A 294 -0.70 -42.17 -8.12
N GLN A 295 0.53 -41.70 -7.99
CA GLN A 295 1.55 -41.79 -9.06
C GLN A 295 2.53 -42.93 -8.74
N PRO A 296 3.03 -43.69 -9.74
CA PRO A 296 3.92 -44.83 -9.52
C PRO A 296 5.27 -44.34 -8.94
N GLU A 297 5.71 -45.08 -7.93
CA GLU A 297 6.94 -44.83 -7.17
C GLU A 297 8.18 -44.82 -8.06
N GLY A 298 8.90 -43.64 -8.10
CA GLY A 298 10.20 -43.49 -8.72
C GLY A 298 11.16 -42.72 -7.80
N PRO A 299 12.48 -42.78 -8.02
CA PRO A 299 13.51 -42.36 -7.04
C PRO A 299 13.52 -40.85 -6.67
N ARG A 300 12.52 -40.09 -7.07
CA ARG A 300 12.38 -38.65 -6.72
C ARG A 300 11.65 -38.37 -5.39
N GLN A 301 11.03 -39.39 -4.78
CA GLN A 301 10.22 -39.22 -3.57
C GLN A 301 11.06 -38.97 -2.32
N GLU A 302 12.23 -39.59 -2.17
CA GLU A 302 13.07 -39.42 -0.97
C GLU A 302 13.58 -37.98 -0.80
N ALA A 303 13.96 -37.31 -1.90
CA ALA A 303 14.43 -35.92 -1.86
C ALA A 303 13.32 -34.91 -1.55
N GLN A 304 12.10 -35.15 -2.04
CA GLN A 304 10.94 -34.28 -1.77
C GLN A 304 10.39 -34.47 -0.36
N THR A 305 10.42 -35.68 0.17
CA THR A 305 10.00 -35.98 1.55
C THR A 305 10.96 -35.36 2.56
N GLN A 306 12.27 -35.42 2.30
CA GLN A 306 13.28 -34.74 3.13
C GLN A 306 13.14 -33.21 3.10
N LEU A 307 12.85 -32.60 1.93
CA LEU A 307 12.61 -31.16 1.82
C LEU A 307 11.32 -30.74 2.54
N ALA A 308 10.25 -31.54 2.44
CA ALA A 308 8.97 -31.26 3.12
C ALA A 308 9.06 -31.43 4.65
N GLU A 309 9.83 -32.40 5.13
CA GLU A 309 10.12 -32.59 6.55
C GLU A 309 11.00 -31.44 7.09
N MET A 310 12.01 -31.00 6.35
CA MET A 310 12.81 -29.83 6.69
C MET A 310 11.98 -28.52 6.72
N ALA A 311 11.03 -28.35 5.79
CA ALA A 311 10.13 -27.20 5.79
C ALA A 311 9.14 -27.21 6.96
N ARG A 312 8.63 -28.38 7.35
CA ARG A 312 7.76 -28.56 8.54
C ARG A 312 8.51 -28.32 9.84
N ALA A 313 9.75 -28.78 9.95
CA ALA A 313 10.63 -28.53 11.09
C ALA A 313 10.94 -27.02 11.24
N LYS A 314 11.21 -26.32 10.12
CA LYS A 314 11.42 -24.87 10.10
C LYS A 314 10.18 -24.07 10.54
N SER A 315 8.98 -24.47 10.10
CA SER A 315 7.73 -23.82 10.52
C SER A 315 7.42 -24.02 12.01
N ALA A 316 7.77 -25.18 12.58
CA ALA A 316 7.59 -25.47 14.00
C ALA A 316 8.60 -24.71 14.87
N ALA A 317 9.83 -24.52 14.40
CA ALA A 317 10.87 -23.75 15.07
C ALA A 317 10.53 -22.24 15.10
N ALA A 318 10.01 -21.69 13.98
CA ALA A 318 9.56 -20.29 13.91
C ALA A 318 8.37 -20.01 14.86
N LYS A 319 7.43 -20.94 14.99
CA LYS A 319 6.32 -20.83 15.96
C LYS A 319 6.81 -20.90 17.42
N ARG A 320 7.84 -21.67 17.71
CA ARG A 320 8.44 -21.74 19.07
C ARG A 320 9.24 -20.48 19.42
N ALA A 321 9.97 -19.90 18.48
CA ALA A 321 10.69 -18.64 18.69
C ALA A 321 9.75 -17.46 18.98
N ALA A 322 8.57 -17.41 18.32
CA ALA A 322 7.55 -16.39 18.59
C ALA A 322 6.88 -16.52 19.98
N LEU A 323 6.87 -17.71 20.57
CA LEU A 323 6.33 -17.94 21.93
C LEU A 323 7.29 -17.59 23.06
N VAL A 324 8.59 -17.56 22.82
CA VAL A 324 9.61 -17.27 23.86
C VAL A 324 9.81 -15.77 24.10
N GLY A 325 9.30 -14.91 23.20
CA GLY A 325 9.42 -13.44 23.28
C GLY A 325 8.36 -12.70 24.10
N GLN A 326 7.34 -13.39 24.64
CA GLN A 326 6.31 -12.75 25.48
C GLN A 326 6.48 -13.16 26.95
N GLY A 327 7.21 -12.36 27.72
CA GLY A 327 7.28 -12.47 29.17
C GLY A 327 5.94 -12.11 29.80
N ASN A 328 5.35 -13.05 30.53
CA ASN A 328 4.15 -12.84 31.33
C ASN A 328 4.46 -12.00 32.59
N LEU A 329 3.69 -10.93 32.76
CA LEU A 329 3.81 -9.99 33.89
C LEU A 329 3.08 -10.44 35.16
N PHE A 330 2.51 -11.62 35.23
CA PHE A 330 1.91 -12.20 36.45
C PHE A 330 2.30 -13.65 36.57
N GLY A 331 3.02 -13.96 37.68
CA GLY A 331 3.54 -15.27 37.95
C GLY A 331 2.48 -16.25 38.42
N ASP A 332 2.53 -17.47 37.86
CA ASP A 332 2.05 -18.70 38.43
C ASP A 332 2.99 -19.85 38.00
N PRO A 333 3.15 -20.94 38.81
CA PRO A 333 4.32 -21.80 38.76
C PRO A 333 4.32 -22.78 37.58
N VAL A 334 5.46 -22.86 36.89
CA VAL A 334 5.76 -23.78 35.80
C VAL A 334 6.00 -25.19 36.38
N VAL A 335 5.24 -26.16 35.86
CA VAL A 335 5.48 -27.58 36.09
C VAL A 335 6.60 -28.06 35.17
N ASP A 336 7.66 -28.57 35.75
CA ASP A 336 8.88 -29.05 35.11
C ASP A 336 8.61 -30.38 34.37
N MET A 337 8.88 -30.43 33.06
CA MET A 337 9.04 -31.66 32.29
C MET A 337 10.40 -31.64 31.58
N PRO A 338 11.17 -32.71 31.59
CA PRO A 338 12.56 -32.69 31.10
C PRO A 338 12.61 -32.53 29.57
N ALA A 339 13.28 -31.46 29.14
CA ALA A 339 13.58 -31.19 27.74
C ALA A 339 14.83 -31.96 27.32
N ALA A 340 14.75 -32.63 26.15
CA ALA A 340 15.93 -33.12 25.46
C ALA A 340 16.76 -31.89 24.99
N GLU A 341 17.99 -31.80 25.46
CA GLU A 341 18.95 -30.76 25.10
C GLU A 341 19.36 -30.88 23.62
N VAL A 342 18.89 -29.97 22.78
CA VAL A 342 19.51 -29.67 21.48
C VAL A 342 20.47 -28.50 21.72
N PRO A 343 21.72 -28.53 21.22
CA PRO A 343 22.68 -27.48 21.51
C PRO A 343 22.21 -26.12 21.00
N VAL A 344 22.11 -25.15 21.89
CA VAL A 344 21.67 -23.75 21.61
C VAL A 344 22.51 -23.10 20.50
N ALA A 345 23.77 -23.52 20.33
CA ALA A 345 24.66 -23.03 19.31
C ALA A 345 24.24 -23.37 17.86
N GLU A 346 23.57 -24.51 17.63
CA GLU A 346 23.07 -24.86 16.28
C GLU A 346 21.80 -24.07 15.91
N LEU A 347 20.92 -23.82 16.90
CA LEU A 347 19.71 -22.99 16.71
C LEU A 347 20.06 -21.51 16.49
N GLN A 348 21.11 -21.02 17.11
CA GLN A 348 21.61 -19.65 16.94
C GLN A 348 22.26 -19.49 15.56
N ALA A 349 23.04 -20.45 15.10
CA ALA A 349 23.66 -20.45 13.78
C ALA A 349 22.62 -20.52 12.61
N GLU A 350 21.48 -21.23 12.81
CA GLU A 350 20.39 -21.27 11.82
C GLU A 350 19.53 -20.00 11.85
N ALA A 351 19.34 -19.36 12.99
CA ALA A 351 18.67 -18.08 13.12
C ALA A 351 19.51 -16.94 12.49
N ASP A 352 20.82 -16.97 12.71
CA ASP A 352 21.78 -16.02 12.12
C ASP A 352 21.91 -16.20 10.59
N ALA A 353 21.70 -17.41 10.06
CA ALA A 353 21.69 -17.68 8.62
C ALA A 353 20.43 -17.17 7.87
N MET A 354 19.37 -16.80 8.60
CA MET A 354 18.13 -16.21 8.05
C MET A 354 18.06 -14.69 8.21
N GLN A 355 19.05 -14.07 8.81
CA GLN A 355 19.07 -12.64 9.05
C GLN A 355 19.71 -11.92 7.85
N PHE A 356 19.01 -10.91 7.27
CA PHE A 356 19.61 -10.03 6.28
C PHE A 356 20.91 -9.42 6.83
N LYS A 357 21.92 -9.33 5.96
CA LYS A 357 23.08 -8.49 6.24
C LYS A 357 22.63 -7.04 6.42
N THR A 358 23.32 -6.27 7.23
CA THR A 358 23.08 -4.84 7.46
C THR A 358 24.41 -4.11 7.58
N ALA A 359 24.43 -2.80 7.59
CA ALA A 359 25.64 -2.01 7.88
C ALA A 359 26.32 -2.43 9.20
N GLN A 360 25.52 -2.81 10.21
CA GLN A 360 26.04 -3.24 11.50
C GLN A 360 26.73 -4.63 11.49
N THR A 361 26.32 -5.51 10.55
CA THR A 361 26.85 -6.89 10.44
C THR A 361 27.83 -7.07 9.31
N THR A 362 27.99 -6.07 8.42
CA THR A 362 28.86 -6.12 7.25
C THR A 362 30.02 -5.14 7.42
N PRO A 363 31.28 -5.60 7.43
CA PRO A 363 32.42 -4.69 7.45
C PRO A 363 32.43 -3.79 6.22
N HIS A 364 32.58 -2.49 6.42
CA HIS A 364 32.63 -1.48 5.38
C HIS A 364 33.55 -0.33 5.78
N ASP A 365 33.93 0.52 4.82
CA ASP A 365 34.77 1.69 5.00
C ASP A 365 34.08 2.92 4.36
N TYR A 366 33.18 3.56 5.15
CA TYR A 366 32.46 4.74 4.74
C TYR A 366 33.12 6.00 5.33
N ARG A 367 33.63 6.85 4.46
CA ARG A 367 34.52 7.98 4.80
C ARG A 367 33.81 9.30 4.63
N LEU A 368 33.96 10.18 5.63
CA LEU A 368 33.50 11.55 5.54
C LEU A 368 34.56 12.44 4.86
N VAL A 369 34.15 13.22 3.89
CA VAL A 369 34.99 14.24 3.25
C VAL A 369 34.78 15.56 3.99
N GLU A 370 35.80 16.00 4.72
CA GLU A 370 35.70 17.16 5.63
C GLU A 370 36.06 18.50 4.97
N ASN A 371 36.83 18.46 3.87
CA ASN A 371 37.34 19.69 3.24
C ASN A 371 37.64 19.49 1.73
N ALA A 372 37.87 20.62 1.03
CA ALA A 372 38.12 20.63 -0.41
C ALA A 372 39.41 19.87 -0.84
N SER A 373 40.44 19.78 0.03
CA SER A 373 41.65 19.02 -0.28
C SER A 373 41.35 17.52 -0.36
N GLN A 374 40.66 17.01 0.64
CA GLN A 374 40.21 15.60 0.66
C GLN A 374 39.25 15.33 -0.51
N LEU A 375 38.35 16.26 -0.87
CA LEU A 375 37.48 16.12 -2.02
C LEU A 375 38.26 15.98 -3.32
N ARG A 376 39.33 16.77 -3.52
CA ARG A 376 40.21 16.63 -4.71
C ARG A 376 40.90 15.27 -4.75
N GLU A 377 41.31 14.73 -3.60
CA GLU A 377 41.90 13.38 -3.52
C GLU A 377 40.88 12.31 -3.88
N VAL A 378 39.64 12.41 -3.38
CA VAL A 378 38.54 11.51 -3.74
C VAL A 378 38.23 11.58 -5.24
N VAL A 379 38.12 12.78 -5.82
CA VAL A 379 37.90 12.97 -7.25
C VAL A 379 39.03 12.34 -8.09
N ALA A 380 40.28 12.50 -7.66
CA ALA A 380 41.43 11.89 -8.33
C ALA A 380 41.44 10.36 -8.17
N GLU A 381 40.94 9.82 -7.08
CA GLU A 381 40.78 8.37 -6.88
C GLU A 381 39.67 7.81 -7.75
N VAL A 382 38.45 8.39 -7.68
CA VAL A 382 37.29 7.98 -8.47
C VAL A 382 37.55 8.05 -9.97
N GLY A 383 38.26 9.09 -10.43
CA GLY A 383 38.63 9.27 -11.84
C GLY A 383 39.60 8.23 -12.42
N LYS A 384 40.07 7.27 -11.61
CA LYS A 384 40.87 6.11 -12.11
C LYS A 384 40.01 4.95 -12.58
N TYR A 385 38.70 5.00 -12.34
CA TYR A 385 37.75 3.95 -12.65
C TYR A 385 36.89 4.32 -13.87
N ASP A 386 36.48 3.32 -14.62
CA ASP A 386 35.64 3.48 -15.81
C ASP A 386 34.16 3.75 -15.44
N GLU A 387 33.80 3.56 -14.17
CA GLU A 387 32.45 3.80 -13.64
C GLU A 387 32.50 4.14 -12.15
N PHE A 388 31.52 4.91 -11.68
CA PHE A 388 31.28 5.14 -10.26
C PHE A 388 29.77 5.25 -9.97
N CYS A 389 29.37 4.89 -8.76
CA CYS A 389 28.05 5.13 -8.23
C CYS A 389 28.01 6.44 -7.46
N PHE A 390 26.89 7.15 -7.56
CA PHE A 390 26.62 8.35 -6.78
C PHE A 390 25.16 8.41 -6.36
N ASP A 391 24.91 9.14 -5.27
CA ASP A 391 23.58 9.46 -4.78
C ASP A 391 23.62 10.87 -4.17
N THR A 392 22.49 11.59 -4.18
CA THR A 392 22.39 12.97 -3.64
C THR A 392 21.36 13.05 -2.52
N GLU A 393 21.79 13.67 -1.41
CA GLU A 393 20.90 13.99 -0.30
C GLU A 393 20.41 15.44 -0.41
N THR A 394 19.10 15.63 -0.19
CA THR A 394 18.44 16.93 -0.29
C THR A 394 17.60 17.22 0.95
N THR A 395 17.17 18.48 1.12
CA THR A 395 16.26 18.86 2.21
C THR A 395 14.84 18.33 2.03
N GLY A 396 14.47 17.91 0.81
CA GLY A 396 13.17 17.34 0.46
C GLY A 396 13.11 16.97 -1.02
N PHE A 397 11.91 16.73 -1.55
CA PHE A 397 11.70 16.26 -2.92
C PHE A 397 11.29 17.36 -3.91
N ASP A 398 11.18 18.61 -3.47
CA ASP A 398 10.85 19.73 -4.35
C ASP A 398 12.12 20.24 -5.05
N ILE A 399 12.33 19.76 -6.26
CA ILE A 399 13.51 20.12 -7.06
C ILE A 399 13.74 21.61 -7.17
N PHE A 400 12.70 22.44 -7.12
CA PHE A 400 12.82 23.89 -7.31
C PHE A 400 13.13 24.65 -6.01
N ASN A 401 12.71 24.15 -4.87
CA ASN A 401 12.81 24.83 -3.58
C ASN A 401 13.82 24.19 -2.63
N ASP A 402 14.00 22.86 -2.73
CA ASP A 402 14.94 22.15 -1.88
C ASP A 402 16.40 22.33 -2.33
N ARG A 403 17.33 22.15 -1.40
CA ARG A 403 18.76 22.29 -1.63
C ARG A 403 19.49 20.96 -1.40
N ILE A 404 20.62 20.80 -2.04
CA ILE A 404 21.53 19.69 -1.79
C ILE A 404 22.11 19.80 -0.37
N VAL A 405 22.19 18.69 0.33
CA VAL A 405 22.77 18.51 1.67
C VAL A 405 24.06 17.71 1.60
N GLY A 406 24.15 16.77 0.67
CA GLY A 406 25.31 15.94 0.49
C GLY A 406 25.28 15.14 -0.79
N MET A 407 26.42 14.50 -1.06
CA MET A 407 26.60 13.58 -2.17
C MET A 407 27.42 12.40 -1.68
N SER A 408 27.08 11.20 -2.07
CA SER A 408 27.91 10.01 -1.86
C SER A 408 28.50 9.49 -3.16
N LEU A 409 29.68 8.89 -3.07
CA LEU A 409 30.40 8.29 -4.19
C LEU A 409 30.91 6.90 -3.80
N ALA A 410 30.77 5.90 -4.69
CA ALA A 410 31.33 4.56 -4.52
C ALA A 410 31.91 4.04 -5.83
N VAL A 411 33.07 3.34 -5.76
CA VAL A 411 33.72 2.70 -6.91
C VAL A 411 34.02 1.22 -6.65
N LYS A 412 33.91 0.77 -5.40
CA LYS A 412 34.09 -0.61 -4.98
C LYS A 412 33.04 -1.00 -3.93
N PRO A 413 32.60 -2.26 -3.91
CA PRO A 413 31.75 -2.75 -2.84
C PRO A 413 32.36 -2.51 -1.46
N PHE A 414 31.53 -2.07 -0.51
CA PHE A 414 31.86 -1.81 0.89
C PHE A 414 32.81 -0.62 1.13
N GLU A 415 33.09 0.20 0.10
CA GLU A 415 33.86 1.43 0.21
C GLU A 415 33.10 2.59 -0.43
N ALA A 416 32.86 3.67 0.33
CA ALA A 416 32.19 4.84 -0.18
C ALA A 416 32.63 6.12 0.56
N TRP A 417 32.39 7.27 -0.07
CA TRP A 417 32.64 8.57 0.51
C TRP A 417 31.35 9.37 0.58
N TYR A 418 31.14 10.08 1.68
CA TYR A 418 30.10 11.07 1.83
C TYR A 418 30.68 12.48 1.86
N ILE A 419 30.15 13.36 1.03
CA ILE A 419 30.60 14.74 0.80
C ILE A 419 29.47 15.67 1.27
N PRO A 420 29.55 16.29 2.46
CA PRO A 420 28.52 17.23 2.93
C PRO A 420 28.58 18.55 2.17
N PHE A 421 27.46 18.94 1.59
CA PHE A 421 27.27 20.23 0.94
C PHE A 421 26.62 21.21 1.91
N LYS A 422 27.21 22.40 2.00
CA LYS A 422 26.73 23.53 2.77
C LYS A 422 26.70 24.75 1.88
N GLU A 423 25.97 25.78 2.27
CA GLU A 423 25.84 26.99 1.47
C GLU A 423 27.23 27.60 1.11
N GLU A 424 28.14 27.61 2.09
CA GLU A 424 29.49 28.17 1.92
C GLU A 424 30.42 27.36 1.00
N ASN A 425 30.22 26.05 0.85
CA ASN A 425 31.12 25.20 0.05
C ASN A 425 30.52 24.69 -1.26
N THR A 426 29.21 24.83 -1.47
CA THR A 426 28.49 24.27 -2.62
C THR A 426 29.11 24.66 -3.96
N ALA A 427 29.43 25.92 -4.16
CA ALA A 427 30.02 26.40 -5.42
C ALA A 427 31.41 25.81 -5.68
N GLU A 428 32.29 25.77 -4.66
CA GLU A 428 33.61 25.16 -4.77
C GLU A 428 33.53 23.65 -5.01
N TYR A 429 32.72 22.94 -4.24
CA TYR A 429 32.60 21.47 -4.33
C TYR A 429 32.03 21.04 -5.66
N THR A 430 31.03 21.77 -6.18
CA THR A 430 30.49 21.55 -7.53
C THR A 430 31.57 21.65 -8.60
N GLN A 431 32.48 22.63 -8.51
CA GLN A 431 33.59 22.76 -9.46
C GLN A 431 34.61 21.62 -9.34
N ILE A 432 34.86 21.11 -8.12
CA ILE A 432 35.82 20.04 -7.89
C ILE A 432 35.28 18.72 -8.45
N VAL A 433 33.98 18.41 -8.27
CA VAL A 433 33.38 17.15 -8.76
C VAL A 433 33.03 17.18 -10.25
N ARG A 434 32.91 18.34 -10.87
CA ARG A 434 32.54 18.55 -12.27
C ARG A 434 33.28 17.62 -13.25
N PRO A 435 34.63 17.46 -13.18
CA PRO A 435 35.34 16.60 -14.11
C PRO A 435 34.86 15.14 -14.12
N LEU A 436 34.38 14.60 -12.98
CA LEU A 436 33.86 13.24 -12.92
C LEU A 436 32.50 13.11 -13.63
N PHE A 437 31.61 14.08 -13.40
CA PHE A 437 30.24 14.00 -13.94
C PHE A 437 30.16 14.35 -15.42
N GLU A 438 31.00 15.27 -15.89
CA GLU A 438 30.99 15.71 -17.30
C GLU A 438 31.95 14.89 -18.20
N ASP A 439 32.73 13.95 -17.66
CA ASP A 439 33.56 13.04 -18.45
C ASP A 439 32.67 11.97 -19.11
N GLU A 440 32.63 11.94 -20.45
CA GLU A 440 31.86 10.97 -21.22
C GLU A 440 32.45 9.55 -21.17
N GLY A 441 33.73 9.42 -20.82
CA GLY A 441 34.44 8.16 -20.70
C GLY A 441 34.16 7.38 -19.42
N ILE A 442 33.64 8.05 -18.39
CA ILE A 442 33.31 7.45 -17.10
C ILE A 442 31.80 7.23 -17.02
N ALA A 443 31.36 6.00 -16.78
CA ALA A 443 29.96 5.69 -16.60
C ALA A 443 29.48 6.08 -15.17
N LYS A 444 28.22 6.50 -15.06
CA LYS A 444 27.58 6.88 -13.80
C LYS A 444 26.51 5.87 -13.43
N ILE A 445 26.50 5.45 -12.18
CA ILE A 445 25.55 4.48 -11.62
C ILE A 445 24.73 5.20 -10.56
N GLY A 446 23.42 4.95 -10.51
CA GLY A 446 22.55 5.47 -9.46
C GLY A 446 21.22 4.73 -9.41
N GLN A 447 20.39 5.13 -8.47
CA GLN A 447 19.03 4.62 -8.28
C GLN A 447 18.04 5.77 -8.51
N ASN A 448 17.23 5.74 -9.56
CA ASN A 448 16.38 6.85 -9.98
C ASN A 448 17.19 8.12 -10.34
N ILE A 449 18.21 7.92 -11.14
CA ILE A 449 19.19 8.97 -11.56
C ILE A 449 18.52 10.26 -12.07
N LYS A 450 17.30 10.19 -12.57
CA LYS A 450 16.56 11.37 -13.04
C LYS A 450 16.47 12.45 -11.97
N PHE A 451 16.18 12.06 -10.71
CA PHE A 451 16.11 12.99 -9.59
C PHE A 451 17.47 13.69 -9.36
N ASP A 452 18.53 12.92 -9.24
CA ASP A 452 19.89 13.42 -9.02
C ASP A 452 20.37 14.30 -10.17
N LEU A 453 20.04 13.92 -11.40
CA LEU A 453 20.34 14.73 -12.59
C LEU A 453 19.71 16.13 -12.49
N MET A 454 18.44 16.22 -12.08
CA MET A 454 17.76 17.50 -11.90
C MET A 454 18.37 18.32 -10.74
N VAL A 455 18.73 17.69 -9.62
CA VAL A 455 19.43 18.33 -8.50
C VAL A 455 20.75 18.91 -8.97
N LEU A 456 21.58 18.14 -9.69
CA LEU A 456 22.89 18.57 -10.17
C LEU A 456 22.79 19.66 -11.25
N ARG A 457 21.81 19.60 -12.15
CA ARG A 457 21.57 20.63 -13.16
C ARG A 457 21.26 22.00 -12.53
N ARG A 458 20.58 22.03 -11.40
CA ARG A 458 20.38 23.28 -10.65
C ARG A 458 21.68 23.86 -10.10
N LEU A 459 22.68 23.04 -9.85
CA LEU A 459 24.03 23.48 -9.50
C LEU A 459 24.88 23.83 -10.73
N GLY A 460 24.31 23.78 -11.92
CA GLY A 460 25.00 23.99 -13.19
C GLY A 460 25.95 22.85 -13.56
N LEU A 461 25.70 21.65 -13.09
CA LEU A 461 26.45 20.43 -13.36
C LEU A 461 25.59 19.45 -14.16
N ASP A 462 26.08 18.96 -15.29
CA ASP A 462 25.38 17.95 -16.10
C ASP A 462 26.03 16.57 -15.93
N ILE A 463 25.24 15.50 -16.17
CA ILE A 463 25.72 14.11 -16.13
C ILE A 463 25.92 13.64 -17.58
N ARG A 464 27.18 13.51 -18.01
CA ARG A 464 27.52 13.06 -19.36
C ARG A 464 27.99 11.60 -19.35
N GLY A 465 28.05 10.99 -20.53
CA GLY A 465 28.42 9.60 -20.70
C GLY A 465 27.29 8.63 -20.34
N ARG A 466 27.61 7.37 -20.27
CA ARG A 466 26.67 6.28 -19.96
C ARG A 466 26.15 6.40 -18.52
N LYS A 467 24.88 6.08 -18.37
CA LYS A 467 24.20 6.02 -17.06
C LYS A 467 23.61 4.63 -16.86
N TYR A 468 23.79 4.07 -15.66
CA TYR A 468 23.17 2.83 -15.24
C TYR A 468 22.22 3.12 -14.07
N ASP A 469 20.93 3.15 -14.36
CA ASP A 469 19.87 3.31 -13.35
C ASP A 469 19.39 1.94 -12.88
N THR A 470 19.65 1.58 -11.64
CA THR A 470 19.30 0.26 -11.08
C THR A 470 17.79 0.04 -11.01
N MET A 471 17.00 1.11 -10.87
CA MET A 471 15.55 1.04 -10.93
C MET A 471 15.08 0.62 -12.34
N ILE A 472 15.63 1.23 -13.39
CA ILE A 472 15.28 0.92 -14.79
C ILE A 472 15.83 -0.45 -15.19
N LEU A 473 17.07 -0.78 -14.82
CA LEU A 473 17.62 -2.12 -15.06
C LEU A 473 16.72 -3.22 -14.49
N HIS A 474 16.25 -3.04 -13.26
CA HIS A 474 15.35 -4.01 -12.65
C HIS A 474 13.95 -3.98 -13.28
N TYR A 475 13.45 -2.82 -13.70
CA TYR A 475 12.18 -2.73 -14.44
C TYR A 475 12.20 -3.59 -15.71
N LEU A 476 13.31 -3.61 -16.45
CA LEU A 476 13.46 -4.46 -17.63
C LEU A 476 13.49 -5.97 -17.32
N LEU A 477 13.95 -6.35 -16.13
CA LEU A 477 14.01 -7.75 -15.69
C LEU A 477 12.69 -8.27 -15.13
N ASP A 478 11.99 -7.43 -14.37
CA ASP A 478 10.79 -7.80 -13.61
C ASP A 478 9.87 -6.58 -13.44
N PRO A 479 9.12 -6.19 -14.49
CA PRO A 479 8.32 -4.95 -14.51
C PRO A 479 7.23 -4.88 -13.43
N GLU A 480 6.83 -6.03 -12.88
CA GLU A 480 5.69 -6.12 -11.96
C GLU A 480 6.08 -6.05 -10.48
N SER A 481 7.37 -6.04 -10.19
CA SER A 481 7.84 -6.00 -8.80
C SER A 481 8.20 -4.59 -8.32
N ARG A 482 8.58 -4.45 -7.05
CA ARG A 482 9.06 -3.17 -6.53
C ARG A 482 10.50 -2.91 -7.00
N HIS A 483 10.77 -1.66 -7.41
CA HIS A 483 12.08 -1.25 -7.93
C HIS A 483 12.82 -0.30 -7.00
N ASN A 484 12.36 -0.09 -5.77
CA ASN A 484 13.08 0.70 -4.79
C ASN A 484 14.32 -0.06 -4.28
N MET A 485 15.34 0.67 -3.88
CA MET A 485 16.63 0.12 -3.47
C MET A 485 16.50 -0.92 -2.34
N ASN A 486 15.66 -0.68 -1.33
CA ASN A 486 15.46 -1.63 -0.22
C ASN A 486 14.95 -2.99 -0.72
N ALA A 487 13.90 -3.00 -1.55
CA ALA A 487 13.38 -4.25 -2.11
C ALA A 487 14.40 -4.97 -3.01
N LEU A 488 15.20 -4.20 -3.77
CA LEU A 488 16.25 -4.77 -4.63
C LEU A 488 17.40 -5.36 -3.81
N SER A 489 17.86 -4.66 -2.78
CA SER A 489 18.95 -5.12 -1.94
C SER A 489 18.57 -6.36 -1.12
N GLU A 490 17.35 -6.41 -0.58
CA GLU A 490 16.82 -7.61 0.09
C GLU A 490 16.77 -8.80 -0.88
N LYS A 491 16.27 -8.59 -2.11
CA LYS A 491 16.07 -9.64 -3.12
C LYS A 491 17.38 -10.15 -3.71
N TYR A 492 18.32 -9.26 -4.05
CA TYR A 492 19.50 -9.58 -4.85
C TYR A 492 20.80 -9.67 -4.06
N LEU A 493 20.90 -8.96 -2.92
CA LEU A 493 22.10 -8.90 -2.10
C LEU A 493 21.94 -9.59 -0.74
N ASN A 494 20.71 -10.00 -0.38
CA ASN A 494 20.34 -10.45 0.97
C ASN A 494 20.79 -9.44 2.03
N TYR A 495 20.55 -8.15 1.74
CA TYR A 495 20.99 -7.02 2.53
C TYR A 495 19.83 -6.07 2.82
N LYS A 496 19.68 -5.65 4.06
CA LYS A 496 18.66 -4.68 4.50
C LYS A 496 19.32 -3.34 4.80
N PRO A 497 19.14 -2.31 3.92
CA PRO A 497 19.69 -0.99 4.12
C PRO A 497 19.07 -0.25 5.32
N ILE A 498 19.73 0.81 5.74
CA ILE A 498 19.25 1.73 6.75
C ILE A 498 17.99 2.43 6.21
N GLU A 499 16.88 2.37 6.94
CA GLU A 499 15.65 3.08 6.55
C GLU A 499 15.78 4.58 6.87
N ILE A 500 15.52 5.45 5.91
CA ILE A 500 15.58 6.93 6.04
C ILE A 500 14.78 7.43 7.24
N GLU A 501 13.66 6.79 7.54
CA GLU A 501 12.79 7.14 8.67
C GLU A 501 13.47 6.96 10.03
N THR A 502 14.53 6.14 10.12
CA THR A 502 15.35 5.99 11.34
C THR A 502 16.25 7.21 11.57
N LEU A 503 16.54 7.98 10.51
CA LEU A 503 17.35 9.21 10.58
C LEU A 503 16.48 10.42 10.84
N ILE A 504 15.46 10.63 10.01
CA ILE A 504 14.65 11.85 10.00
C ILE A 504 13.33 11.73 10.75
N GLY A 505 12.91 10.51 11.17
CA GLY A 505 11.63 10.27 11.85
C GLY A 505 10.44 10.17 10.90
N LYS A 506 9.22 10.11 11.45
CA LYS A 506 7.96 9.93 10.70
C LYS A 506 6.94 11.03 10.98
N GLY A 507 6.12 11.35 9.99
CA GLY A 507 4.93 12.22 10.12
C GLY A 507 5.27 13.70 10.31
N SER A 508 4.41 14.44 11.02
CA SER A 508 4.51 15.90 11.17
C SER A 508 5.72 16.42 11.98
N LYS A 509 6.47 15.51 12.60
CA LYS A 509 7.71 15.82 13.35
C LYS A 509 8.96 15.39 12.60
N GLN A 510 8.84 15.04 11.33
CA GLN A 510 9.95 14.64 10.49
C GLN A 510 10.94 15.80 10.33
N LEU A 511 12.21 15.50 10.54
CA LEU A 511 13.33 16.44 10.34
C LEU A 511 13.71 16.48 8.86
N THR A 512 14.34 17.55 8.43
CA THR A 512 15.05 17.59 7.15
C THR A 512 16.46 17.01 7.30
N MET A 513 17.03 16.48 6.22
CA MET A 513 18.30 15.76 6.26
C MET A 513 19.47 16.64 6.77
N ASP A 514 19.43 17.94 6.53
CA ASP A 514 20.42 18.92 6.99
C ASP A 514 20.42 19.14 8.51
N LEU A 515 19.37 18.72 9.21
CA LEU A 515 19.28 18.78 10.67
C LEU A 515 19.76 17.49 11.36
N VAL A 516 20.06 16.45 10.58
CA VAL A 516 20.55 15.17 11.12
C VAL A 516 22.06 15.26 11.36
N ASN A 517 22.55 14.55 12.38
CA ASN A 517 23.99 14.46 12.65
C ASN A 517 24.75 13.90 11.43
N VAL A 518 25.80 14.58 11.00
CA VAL A 518 26.57 14.28 9.79
C VAL A 518 27.14 12.86 9.76
N GLU A 519 27.54 12.29 10.89
CA GLU A 519 28.05 10.93 10.97
C GLU A 519 26.93 9.89 10.67
N ARG A 520 25.71 10.19 11.09
CA ARG A 520 24.56 9.32 10.77
C ARG A 520 24.16 9.45 9.30
N VAL A 521 24.20 10.67 8.75
CA VAL A 521 23.95 10.88 7.32
C VAL A 521 25.01 10.21 6.48
N LYS A 522 26.28 10.28 6.90
CA LYS A 522 27.40 9.59 6.23
C LYS A 522 27.15 8.08 6.12
N GLU A 523 26.78 7.42 7.21
CA GLU A 523 26.50 5.98 7.21
C GLU A 523 25.36 5.63 6.24
N TYR A 524 24.29 6.39 6.25
CA TYR A 524 23.13 6.20 5.38
C TYR A 524 23.47 6.45 3.90
N ALA A 525 23.96 7.65 3.57
CA ALA A 525 24.18 8.07 2.18
C ALA A 525 25.32 7.26 1.50
N ALA A 526 26.39 6.93 2.25
CA ALA A 526 27.46 6.09 1.72
C ALA A 526 26.99 4.64 1.49
N GLU A 527 26.10 4.11 2.35
CA GLU A 527 25.44 2.83 2.15
C GLU A 527 24.61 2.83 0.87
N ASP A 528 23.84 3.91 0.59
CA ASP A 528 23.00 4.02 -0.59
C ASP A 528 23.83 3.95 -1.89
N ALA A 529 24.97 4.63 -1.95
CA ALA A 529 25.88 4.54 -3.10
C ALA A 529 26.55 3.16 -3.22
N ASP A 530 26.98 2.55 -2.12
CA ASP A 530 27.59 1.22 -2.12
C ASP A 530 26.60 0.14 -2.55
N VAL A 531 25.42 0.11 -1.94
CA VAL A 531 24.37 -0.86 -2.27
C VAL A 531 23.92 -0.72 -3.72
N THR A 532 23.77 0.50 -4.22
CA THR A 532 23.40 0.78 -5.61
C THR A 532 24.47 0.31 -6.60
N LEU A 533 25.76 0.51 -6.28
CA LEU A 533 26.88 -0.05 -7.06
C LEU A 533 26.81 -1.58 -7.15
N GLN A 534 26.61 -2.24 -6.00
CA GLN A 534 26.47 -3.70 -5.94
C GLN A 534 25.25 -4.19 -6.73
N LEU A 535 24.12 -3.49 -6.64
CA LEU A 535 22.91 -3.81 -7.40
C LEU A 535 23.14 -3.74 -8.91
N LYS A 536 23.83 -2.69 -9.41
CA LYS A 536 24.18 -2.62 -10.85
C LYS A 536 25.01 -3.82 -11.29
N HIS A 537 25.98 -4.24 -10.49
CA HIS A 537 26.83 -5.39 -10.83
C HIS A 537 26.06 -6.72 -10.88
N VAL A 538 24.93 -6.83 -10.19
CA VAL A 538 24.06 -8.01 -10.23
C VAL A 538 23.00 -7.91 -11.31
N LEU A 539 22.40 -6.73 -11.53
CA LEU A 539 21.27 -6.54 -12.43
C LEU A 539 21.69 -6.42 -13.89
N TYR A 540 22.74 -5.62 -14.21
CA TYR A 540 23.11 -5.36 -15.58
C TYR A 540 23.52 -6.64 -16.36
N PRO A 541 24.31 -7.58 -15.81
CA PRO A 541 24.59 -8.85 -16.49
C PRO A 541 23.35 -9.68 -16.79
N GLN A 542 22.28 -9.55 -16.00
CA GLN A 542 21.02 -10.25 -16.27
C GLN A 542 20.26 -9.60 -17.42
N VAL A 543 20.23 -8.25 -17.51
CA VAL A 543 19.67 -7.50 -18.65
C VAL A 543 20.41 -7.87 -19.94
N GLU A 544 21.73 -7.95 -19.88
CA GLU A 544 22.58 -8.34 -21.00
C GLU A 544 22.31 -9.79 -21.45
N LYS A 545 22.19 -10.72 -20.49
CA LYS A 545 21.88 -12.13 -20.75
C LYS A 545 20.57 -12.37 -21.47
N ILE A 546 19.55 -11.54 -21.21
CA ILE A 546 18.23 -11.63 -21.87
C ILE A 546 18.14 -10.76 -23.12
N GLY A 547 19.23 -10.09 -23.54
CA GLY A 547 19.32 -9.32 -24.77
C GLY A 547 18.66 -7.95 -24.75
N LEU A 548 18.36 -7.39 -23.56
CA LEU A 548 17.68 -6.09 -23.42
C LEU A 548 18.63 -4.90 -23.28
N GLN A 549 19.95 -5.07 -23.34
CA GLN A 549 20.93 -3.98 -23.29
C GLN A 549 20.71 -2.94 -24.40
N HIS A 550 20.24 -3.36 -25.56
CA HIS A 550 19.93 -2.48 -26.69
C HIS A 550 18.75 -1.56 -26.35
N LEU A 551 17.66 -2.14 -25.85
CA LEU A 551 16.51 -1.37 -25.36
C LEU A 551 16.93 -0.38 -24.26
N TYR A 552 17.77 -0.83 -23.33
CA TYR A 552 18.26 0.01 -22.25
C TYR A 552 19.01 1.25 -22.78
N PHE A 553 20.02 1.08 -23.61
CA PHE A 553 20.88 2.18 -24.05
C PHE A 553 20.31 3.03 -25.18
N GLU A 554 19.39 2.51 -25.98
CA GLU A 554 18.81 3.27 -27.10
C GLU A 554 17.48 3.96 -26.76
N VAL A 555 16.79 3.47 -25.73
CA VAL A 555 15.47 4.03 -25.35
C VAL A 555 15.46 4.49 -23.90
N GLU A 556 15.71 3.59 -22.94
CA GLU A 556 15.44 3.86 -21.52
C GLU A 556 16.47 4.84 -20.92
N GLU A 557 17.74 4.65 -21.16
CA GLU A 557 18.79 5.54 -20.64
C GLU A 557 18.69 6.96 -21.19
N PRO A 558 18.53 7.19 -22.51
CA PRO A 558 18.31 8.54 -23.06
C PRO A 558 17.04 9.20 -22.55
N MET A 559 15.99 8.43 -22.26
CA MET A 559 14.72 8.91 -21.74
C MET A 559 14.88 9.61 -20.36
N ILE A 560 15.87 9.21 -19.56
CA ILE A 560 16.18 9.85 -18.27
C ILE A 560 16.39 11.37 -18.46
N ALA A 561 17.24 11.74 -19.42
CA ALA A 561 17.53 13.16 -19.68
C ALA A 561 16.34 13.90 -20.26
N VAL A 562 15.58 13.29 -21.18
CA VAL A 562 14.37 13.86 -21.77
C VAL A 562 13.30 14.14 -20.72
N LEU A 563 13.05 13.20 -19.83
CA LEU A 563 12.07 13.37 -18.75
C LEU A 563 12.52 14.45 -17.75
N ALA A 564 13.82 14.48 -17.42
CA ALA A 564 14.38 15.54 -16.58
C ALA A 564 14.19 16.94 -17.21
N ASP A 565 14.42 17.08 -18.52
CA ASP A 565 14.20 18.33 -19.24
C ASP A 565 12.73 18.77 -19.23
N ILE A 566 11.81 17.84 -19.45
CA ILE A 566 10.37 18.11 -19.41
C ILE A 566 9.93 18.55 -18.01
N GLU A 567 10.37 17.85 -16.97
CA GLU A 567 10.01 18.15 -15.59
C GLU A 567 10.60 19.49 -15.13
N MET A 568 11.84 19.79 -15.51
CA MET A 568 12.47 21.10 -15.20
C MET A 568 11.87 22.27 -15.97
N ALA A 569 11.41 22.05 -17.19
CA ALA A 569 10.71 23.09 -17.99
C ALA A 569 9.30 23.37 -17.43
N GLY A 570 8.65 22.34 -16.89
CA GLY A 570 7.28 22.41 -16.37
C GLY A 570 6.22 22.59 -17.47
N VAL A 571 4.95 22.68 -17.04
CA VAL A 571 3.79 22.89 -17.91
C VAL A 571 3.02 24.11 -17.43
N ARG A 572 2.74 25.04 -18.37
CA ARG A 572 1.91 26.21 -18.05
C ARG A 572 0.43 25.81 -18.06
N ILE A 573 -0.24 26.03 -16.94
CA ILE A 573 -1.67 25.81 -16.78
C ILE A 573 -2.40 27.16 -16.91
N ASP A 574 -3.45 27.20 -17.73
CA ASP A 574 -4.37 28.32 -17.77
C ASP A 574 -5.43 28.15 -16.67
N SER A 575 -5.18 28.82 -15.54
CA SER A 575 -6.08 28.76 -14.39
C SER A 575 -7.43 29.43 -14.63
N GLY A 576 -7.50 30.40 -15.58
CA GLY A 576 -8.76 31.03 -16.00
C GLY A 576 -9.66 30.04 -16.74
N ALA A 577 -9.11 29.34 -17.74
CA ALA A 577 -9.83 28.30 -18.48
C ALA A 577 -10.29 27.16 -17.57
N LEU A 578 -9.46 26.74 -16.59
CA LEU A 578 -9.85 25.70 -15.62
C LEU A 578 -10.94 26.15 -14.64
N THR A 579 -11.05 27.45 -14.37
CA THR A 579 -12.11 27.99 -13.48
C THR A 579 -13.45 28.09 -14.20
N GLU A 580 -13.44 28.28 -15.52
CA GLU A 580 -14.64 28.35 -16.36
C GLU A 580 -15.17 26.95 -16.73
N TYR A 581 -14.37 25.88 -16.58
CA TYR A 581 -14.75 24.50 -16.84
C TYR A 581 -15.43 23.88 -15.64
#